data_f51864c2fc342e2d51a9086f41fa92a5
#
_entry.id   f51864c2fc342e2d51a9086f41fa92a5
#
_cell.length_a   1.000
_cell.length_b   1.000
_cell.length_c   1.000
_cell.angle_alpha   90.00
_cell.angle_beta   90.00
_cell.angle_gamma   90.00
#
_symmetry.space_group_name_H-M   'P 1'
#
loop_
_entity.id
_entity.type
_entity.pdbx_description
1 polymer ?
#
loop_
_entity_poly.entity_id
_entity_poly.type
_entity_poly.pdbx_seq_one_letter_code
_entity_poly.pdbx_strand_id
1 'polypeptide(L)'
;MPVSFLLSSIAAGTALIILIEMWIAKGWKRQMRMSQLASMGQITFWSLLVYLLFRLGDMGLRGQLANAFSGKLGALFAIEVVLGGVLPLAILSRSSLRARPGTLFNGALLTTLGVILNRVSVVYLAMRLRGAMPQNAPETYFPSIFEWGVSIGLIAASVFLFGLGARLFPLLPREGAGRDPVT
;
A
#
# COMPACT_ATOMS: atom_id res chain seq x y z
N MET A 1 7.87 -12.25 10.83
CA MET A 1 8.15 -11.44 9.62
C MET A 1 7.26 -11.77 8.42
N PRO A 2 7.02 -13.03 7.97
CA PRO A 2 6.19 -13.29 6.75
C PRO A 2 4.74 -12.83 6.87
N VAL A 3 4.12 -13.01 8.04
CA VAL A 3 2.71 -12.65 8.30
C VAL A 3 2.47 -11.15 8.19
N SER A 4 3.33 -10.33 8.81
CA SER A 4 3.22 -8.86 8.71
C SER A 4 3.44 -8.35 7.30
N PHE A 5 4.29 -9.04 6.51
CA PHE A 5 4.49 -8.76 5.10
C PHE A 5 3.21 -9.02 4.29
N LEU A 6 2.57 -10.16 4.50
CA LEU A 6 1.31 -10.53 3.83
C LEU A 6 0.19 -9.54 4.15
N LEU A 7 -0.02 -9.24 5.44
CA LEU A 7 -1.06 -8.31 5.89
C LEU A 7 -0.88 -6.90 5.29
N SER A 8 0.35 -6.38 5.31
CA SER A 8 0.64 -5.07 4.70
C SER A 8 0.46 -5.07 3.18
N SER A 9 0.72 -6.20 2.51
CA SER A 9 0.49 -6.34 1.06
C SER A 9 -0.99 -6.35 0.70
N ILE A 10 -1.84 -6.98 1.52
CA ILE A 10 -3.30 -6.95 1.35
C ILE A 10 -3.81 -5.52 1.54
N ALA A 11 -3.36 -4.82 2.60
CA ALA A 11 -3.75 -3.43 2.84
C ALA A 11 -3.33 -2.50 1.70
N ALA A 12 -2.09 -2.64 1.19
CA ALA A 12 -1.60 -1.85 0.07
C ALA A 12 -2.31 -2.19 -1.24
N GLY A 13 -2.58 -3.47 -1.50
CA GLY A 13 -3.26 -3.91 -2.72
C GLY A 13 -4.69 -3.36 -2.80
N THR A 14 -5.47 -3.46 -1.72
CA THR A 14 -6.82 -2.89 -1.68
C THR A 14 -6.82 -1.36 -1.75
N ALA A 15 -5.85 -0.70 -1.11
CA ALA A 15 -5.68 0.75 -1.21
C ALA A 15 -5.31 1.19 -2.64
N LEU A 16 -4.42 0.47 -3.33
CA LEU A 16 -4.07 0.73 -4.73
C LEU A 16 -5.26 0.58 -5.67
N ILE A 17 -6.11 -0.44 -5.48
CA ILE A 17 -7.33 -0.61 -6.27
C ILE A 17 -8.23 0.61 -6.12
N ILE A 18 -8.41 1.13 -4.89
CA ILE A 18 -9.19 2.35 -4.65
C ILE A 18 -8.60 3.54 -5.42
N LEU A 19 -7.29 3.74 -5.35
CA LEU A 19 -6.60 4.85 -6.03
C LEU A 19 -6.74 4.77 -7.56
N ILE A 20 -6.50 3.57 -8.12
CA ILE A 20 -6.56 3.33 -9.57
C ILE A 20 -7.99 3.54 -10.07
N GLU A 21 -9.01 2.97 -9.40
CA GLU A 21 -10.41 3.11 -9.81
C GLU A 21 -10.88 4.56 -9.73
N MET A 22 -10.47 5.31 -8.70
CA MET A 22 -10.80 6.73 -8.58
C MET A 22 -10.09 7.57 -9.64
N TRP A 23 -8.85 7.22 -9.98
CA TRP A 23 -8.12 7.92 -11.03
C TRP A 23 -8.71 7.67 -12.42
N ILE A 24 -9.05 6.41 -12.71
CA ILE A 24 -9.74 6.00 -13.94
C ILE A 24 -11.11 6.69 -14.05
N ALA A 25 -11.92 6.66 -12.99
CA ALA A 25 -13.23 7.29 -12.98
C ALA A 25 -13.17 8.81 -13.24
N LYS A 26 -12.15 9.47 -12.68
CA LYS A 26 -11.91 10.90 -12.93
C LYS A 26 -11.46 11.17 -14.37
N GLY A 27 -10.56 10.35 -14.91
CA GLY A 27 -10.01 10.50 -16.27
C GLY A 27 -11.07 10.29 -17.36
N TRP A 28 -11.90 9.27 -17.22
CA TRP A 28 -12.97 8.93 -18.18
C TRP A 28 -14.36 9.49 -17.84
N LYS A 29 -14.47 10.39 -16.83
CA LYS A 29 -15.74 10.97 -16.36
C LYS A 29 -16.81 9.91 -16.06
N ARG A 30 -16.38 8.72 -15.62
CA ARG A 30 -17.26 7.60 -15.29
C ARG A 30 -17.86 7.77 -13.90
N GLN A 31 -19.09 7.32 -13.68
CA GLN A 31 -19.69 7.32 -12.35
C GLN A 31 -18.95 6.34 -11.42
N MET A 32 -18.47 6.85 -10.28
CA MET A 32 -17.83 6.05 -9.26
C MET A 32 -18.86 5.22 -8.47
N ARG A 33 -18.64 3.92 -8.36
CA ARG A 33 -19.45 3.06 -7.50
C ARG A 33 -18.96 3.17 -6.04
N MET A 34 -19.33 4.29 -5.38
CA MET A 34 -18.84 4.61 -4.03
C MET A 34 -19.12 3.51 -3.00
N SER A 35 -20.22 2.74 -3.13
CA SER A 35 -20.52 1.63 -2.22
C SER A 35 -19.44 0.54 -2.27
N GLN A 36 -18.96 0.18 -3.47
CA GLN A 36 -17.90 -0.81 -3.64
C GLN A 36 -16.55 -0.30 -3.14
N LEU A 37 -16.24 0.96 -3.45
CA LEU A 37 -15.00 1.61 -2.98
C LEU A 37 -14.98 1.75 -1.46
N ALA A 38 -16.09 2.09 -0.83
CA ALA A 38 -16.21 2.14 0.62
C ALA A 38 -16.02 0.76 1.29
N SER A 39 -16.52 -0.31 0.66
CA SER A 39 -16.30 -1.69 1.10
C SER A 39 -14.82 -2.09 0.99
N MET A 40 -14.14 -1.72 -0.11
CA MET A 40 -12.69 -1.90 -0.24
C MET A 40 -11.92 -1.12 0.84
N GLY A 41 -12.35 0.11 1.14
CA GLY A 41 -11.80 0.91 2.25
C GLY A 41 -11.98 0.24 3.62
N GLN A 42 -13.05 -0.53 3.81
CA GLN A 42 -13.24 -1.32 5.03
C GLN A 42 -12.26 -2.51 5.11
N ILE A 43 -12.03 -3.19 4.00
CA ILE A 43 -11.02 -4.27 3.93
C ILE A 43 -9.63 -3.70 4.21
N THR A 44 -9.29 -2.57 3.60
CA THR A 44 -8.03 -1.84 3.87
C THR A 44 -7.89 -1.50 5.35
N PHE A 45 -8.96 -0.99 5.99
CA PHE A 45 -8.97 -0.66 7.42
C PHE A 45 -8.65 -1.89 8.28
N TRP A 46 -9.36 -3.01 8.11
CA TRP A 46 -9.16 -4.21 8.91
C TRP A 46 -7.77 -4.82 8.69
N SER A 47 -7.32 -4.91 7.44
CA SER A 47 -5.99 -5.43 7.12
C SER A 47 -4.87 -4.57 7.74
N LEU A 48 -5.02 -3.25 7.69
CA LEU A 48 -4.07 -2.30 8.27
C LEU A 48 -4.09 -2.35 9.80
N LEU A 49 -5.27 -2.48 10.42
CA LEU A 49 -5.43 -2.61 11.86
C LEU A 49 -4.72 -3.86 12.38
N VAL A 50 -5.01 -5.02 11.78
CA VAL A 50 -4.38 -6.29 12.16
C VAL A 50 -2.87 -6.22 11.95
N TYR A 51 -2.41 -5.63 10.83
CA TYR A 51 -1.00 -5.41 10.58
C TYR A 51 -0.32 -4.59 11.69
N LEU A 52 -0.91 -3.45 12.07
CA LEU A 52 -0.34 -2.59 13.10
C LEU A 52 -0.32 -3.25 14.46
N LEU A 53 -1.42 -3.91 14.84
CA LEU A 53 -1.49 -4.65 16.10
C LEU A 53 -0.42 -5.74 16.16
N PHE A 54 -0.26 -6.49 15.09
CA PHE A 54 0.75 -7.55 15.00
C PHE A 54 2.17 -6.98 15.07
N ARG A 55 2.43 -5.88 14.35
CA ARG A 55 3.74 -5.23 14.31
C ARG A 55 4.13 -4.61 15.64
N LEU A 56 3.25 -3.79 16.23
CA LEU A 56 3.52 -3.14 17.51
C LEU A 56 3.53 -4.15 18.65
N GLY A 57 2.67 -5.18 18.59
CA GLY A 57 2.65 -6.28 19.54
C GLY A 57 3.96 -7.07 19.56
N ASP A 58 4.47 -7.47 18.39
CA ASP A 58 5.76 -8.16 18.28
C ASP A 58 6.92 -7.31 18.85
N MET A 59 6.92 -6.00 18.58
CA MET A 59 7.92 -5.08 19.14
C MET A 59 7.77 -4.90 20.66
N GLY A 60 6.53 -4.87 21.16
CA GLY A 60 6.23 -4.81 22.59
C GLY A 60 6.72 -6.05 23.33
N LEU A 61 6.43 -7.23 22.81
CA LEU A 61 6.85 -8.52 23.37
C LEU A 61 8.38 -8.67 23.40
N ARG A 62 9.08 -8.04 22.46
CA ARG A 62 10.56 -8.04 22.40
C ARG A 62 11.21 -6.93 23.23
N GLY A 63 10.43 -6.08 23.91
CA GLY A 63 10.94 -4.95 24.68
C GLY A 63 11.65 -3.87 23.85
N GLN A 64 11.41 -3.82 22.53
CA GLN A 64 12.11 -2.94 21.61
C GLN A 64 11.35 -1.63 21.30
N LEU A 65 10.16 -1.44 21.87
CA LEU A 65 9.34 -0.24 21.60
C LEU A 65 10.07 1.07 21.93
N ALA A 66 10.72 1.15 23.09
CA ALA A 66 11.45 2.35 23.50
C ALA A 66 12.62 2.66 22.55
N ASN A 67 13.35 1.64 22.13
CA ASN A 67 14.48 1.77 21.22
C ASN A 67 14.04 2.11 19.79
N ALA A 68 12.86 1.64 19.37
CA ALA A 68 12.33 1.88 18.04
C ALA A 68 11.99 3.35 17.77
N PHE A 69 11.72 4.13 18.81
CA PHE A 69 11.44 5.57 18.72
C PHE A 69 12.66 6.44 19.03
N SER A 70 13.84 5.85 19.27
CA SER A 70 15.04 6.57 19.62
C SER A 70 15.94 6.87 18.41
N GLY A 71 16.54 8.06 18.41
CA GLY A 71 17.48 8.48 17.35
C GLY A 71 16.83 8.83 16.00
N LYS A 72 17.67 9.08 14.99
CA LYS A 72 17.23 9.47 13.63
C LYS A 72 16.35 8.42 12.94
N LEU A 73 16.66 7.14 13.13
CA LEU A 73 15.86 6.03 12.59
C LEU A 73 14.51 5.89 13.31
N GLY A 74 14.46 6.22 14.61
CA GLY A 74 13.22 6.24 15.38
C GLY A 74 12.25 7.30 14.91
N ALA A 75 12.75 8.47 14.51
CA ALA A 75 11.91 9.51 13.93
C ALA A 75 11.27 9.06 12.59
N LEU A 76 12.03 8.41 11.71
CA LEU A 76 11.51 7.84 10.47
C LEU A 76 10.47 6.75 10.74
N PHE A 77 10.72 5.88 11.73
CA PHE A 77 9.77 4.86 12.16
C PHE A 77 8.47 5.49 12.72
N ALA A 78 8.59 6.54 13.54
CA ALA A 78 7.43 7.26 14.07
C ALA A 78 6.59 7.88 12.95
N ILE A 79 7.23 8.55 11.98
CA ILE A 79 6.56 9.12 10.80
C ILE A 79 5.84 8.02 10.02
N GLU A 80 6.49 6.89 9.77
CA GLU A 80 5.92 5.74 9.07
C GLU A 80 4.67 5.20 9.80
N VAL A 81 4.77 4.97 11.11
CA VAL A 81 3.65 4.44 11.91
C VAL A 81 2.50 5.44 11.97
N VAL A 82 2.78 6.72 12.16
CA VAL A 82 1.74 7.75 12.26
C VAL A 82 1.10 8.02 10.91
N LEU A 83 1.88 8.37 9.88
CA LEU A 83 1.34 8.75 8.57
C LEU A 83 0.86 7.55 7.74
N GLY A 84 1.56 6.42 7.82
CA GLY A 84 1.22 5.23 7.04
C GLY A 84 0.30 4.24 7.78
N GLY A 85 0.11 4.41 9.08
CA GLY A 85 -0.68 3.50 9.91
C GLY A 85 -1.82 4.19 10.63
N VAL A 86 -1.53 4.97 11.67
CA VAL A 86 -2.55 5.54 12.57
C VAL A 86 -3.49 6.50 11.85
N LEU A 87 -2.95 7.39 11.03
CA LEU A 87 -3.74 8.39 10.31
C LEU A 87 -4.71 7.77 9.30
N PRO A 88 -4.28 6.87 8.39
CA PRO A 88 -5.23 6.19 7.50
C PRO A 88 -6.23 5.31 8.25
N LEU A 89 -5.85 4.67 9.37
CA LEU A 89 -6.79 3.96 10.22
C LEU A 89 -7.87 4.90 10.78
N ALA A 90 -7.50 6.08 11.28
CA ALA A 90 -8.46 7.05 11.79
C ALA A 90 -9.43 7.53 10.70
N ILE A 91 -8.93 7.75 9.47
CA ILE A 91 -9.74 8.16 8.32
C ILE A 91 -10.68 7.01 7.89
N LEU A 92 -10.15 5.80 7.77
CA LEU A 92 -10.89 4.64 7.27
C LEU A 92 -11.78 3.98 8.33
N SER A 93 -11.67 4.32 9.61
CA SER A 93 -12.50 3.76 10.69
C SER A 93 -13.99 4.12 10.54
N ARG A 94 -14.28 5.37 10.16
CA ARG A 94 -15.65 5.89 10.11
C ARG A 94 -16.28 5.66 8.73
N SER A 95 -17.44 5.02 8.71
CA SER A 95 -18.21 4.78 7.47
C SER A 95 -18.56 6.07 6.74
N SER A 96 -18.88 7.15 7.49
CA SER A 96 -19.18 8.46 6.93
C SER A 96 -17.99 9.10 6.19
N LEU A 97 -16.76 8.85 6.66
CA LEU A 97 -15.55 9.33 6.00
C LEU A 97 -15.20 8.49 4.77
N ARG A 98 -15.43 7.18 4.82
CA ARG A 98 -15.25 6.29 3.66
C ARG A 98 -16.24 6.57 2.53
N ALA A 99 -17.43 7.11 2.85
CA ALA A 99 -18.42 7.48 1.85
C ALA A 99 -18.03 8.76 1.05
N ARG A 100 -17.09 9.55 1.54
CA ARG A 100 -16.61 10.76 0.86
C ARG A 100 -15.40 10.43 -0.03
N PRO A 101 -15.45 10.73 -1.34
CA PRO A 101 -14.36 10.34 -2.26
C PRO A 101 -13.00 10.92 -1.88
N GLY A 102 -12.93 12.20 -1.46
CA GLY A 102 -11.67 12.84 -1.09
C GLY A 102 -11.02 12.22 0.16
N THR A 103 -11.81 11.91 1.18
CA THR A 103 -11.27 11.28 2.41
C THR A 103 -10.86 9.84 2.17
N LEU A 104 -11.61 9.09 1.36
CA LEU A 104 -11.25 7.74 0.96
C LEU A 104 -9.96 7.70 0.14
N PHE A 105 -9.81 8.65 -0.80
CA PHE A 105 -8.58 8.82 -1.57
C PHE A 105 -7.37 9.07 -0.67
N ASN A 106 -7.48 10.03 0.26
CA ASN A 106 -6.39 10.36 1.18
C ASN A 106 -6.04 9.18 2.09
N GLY A 107 -7.03 8.45 2.61
CA GLY A 107 -6.79 7.24 3.41
C GLY A 107 -6.06 6.16 2.62
N ALA A 108 -6.48 5.90 1.39
CA ALA A 108 -5.83 4.93 0.50
C ALA A 108 -4.41 5.38 0.11
N LEU A 109 -4.22 6.66 -0.20
CA LEU A 109 -2.91 7.22 -0.55
C LEU A 109 -1.92 7.09 0.62
N LEU A 110 -2.33 7.49 1.82
CA LEU A 110 -1.50 7.38 3.02
C LEU A 110 -1.15 5.92 3.34
N THR A 111 -2.10 5.00 3.20
CA THR A 111 -1.85 3.56 3.37
C THR A 111 -0.79 3.07 2.39
N THR A 112 -0.93 3.40 1.11
CA THR A 112 0.01 2.98 0.05
C THR A 112 1.40 3.56 0.29
N LEU A 113 1.51 4.86 0.56
CA LEU A 113 2.79 5.52 0.84
C LEU A 113 3.43 4.98 2.12
N GLY A 114 2.64 4.70 3.16
CA GLY A 114 3.12 4.10 4.40
C GLY A 114 3.71 2.71 4.20
N VAL A 115 3.06 1.86 3.39
CA VAL A 115 3.60 0.53 3.07
C VAL A 115 4.86 0.64 2.22
N ILE A 116 4.92 1.54 1.24
CA ILE A 116 6.14 1.79 0.45
C ILE A 116 7.29 2.22 1.36
N LEU A 117 7.04 3.21 2.24
CA LEU A 117 8.04 3.69 3.18
C LEU A 117 8.53 2.57 4.10
N ASN A 118 7.62 1.72 4.59
CA ASN A 118 7.95 0.53 5.37
C ASN A 118 8.88 -0.42 4.61
N ARG A 119 8.61 -0.68 3.33
CA ARG A 119 9.46 -1.56 2.51
C ARG A 119 10.87 -1.00 2.36
N VAL A 120 10.97 0.29 2.05
CA VAL A 120 12.27 0.98 1.93
C VAL A 120 13.04 0.92 3.26
N SER A 121 12.37 1.24 4.37
CA SER A 121 12.97 1.21 5.71
C SER A 121 13.48 -0.18 6.10
N VAL A 122 12.70 -1.24 5.84
CA VAL A 122 13.09 -2.63 6.15
C VAL A 122 14.28 -3.07 5.32
N VAL A 123 14.31 -2.76 4.02
CA VAL A 123 15.42 -3.10 3.13
C VAL A 123 16.68 -2.36 3.56
N TYR A 124 16.58 -1.04 3.80
CA TYR A 124 17.71 -0.22 4.23
C TYR A 124 18.30 -0.71 5.55
N LEU A 125 17.46 -1.00 6.53
CA LEU A 125 17.89 -1.51 7.83
C LEU A 125 18.52 -2.91 7.71
N ALA A 126 17.93 -3.80 6.89
CA ALA A 126 18.46 -5.13 6.65
C ALA A 126 19.86 -5.11 5.99
N MET A 127 20.08 -4.19 5.05
CA MET A 127 21.37 -4.02 4.40
C MET A 127 22.44 -3.54 5.39
N ARG A 128 22.12 -2.60 6.28
CA ARG A 128 23.04 -2.12 7.32
C ARG A 128 23.38 -3.19 8.37
N LEU A 129 22.37 -3.91 8.87
CA LEU A 129 22.56 -4.91 9.93
C LEU A 129 23.31 -6.16 9.47
N ARG A 130 23.20 -6.53 8.20
CA ARG A 130 23.84 -7.74 7.65
C ARG A 130 25.27 -7.52 7.14
N GLY A 131 25.82 -6.31 7.30
CA GLY A 131 27.16 -6.00 6.78
C GLY A 131 27.28 -6.09 5.26
N ALA A 132 26.13 -6.10 4.54
CA ALA A 132 26.10 -6.11 3.09
C ALA A 132 26.62 -4.79 2.49
N MET A 133 26.69 -3.73 3.30
CA MET A 133 27.38 -2.49 2.95
C MET A 133 28.81 -2.53 3.51
N PRO A 134 29.83 -2.15 2.71
CA PRO A 134 31.19 -1.96 3.21
C PRO A 134 31.18 -1.02 4.42
N GLN A 135 32.08 -1.24 5.39
CA GLN A 135 32.16 -0.38 6.58
C GLN A 135 32.42 1.10 6.26
N ASN A 136 32.97 1.37 5.07
CA ASN A 136 33.25 2.70 4.54
C ASN A 136 32.17 3.20 3.56
N ALA A 137 31.02 2.51 3.44
CA ALA A 137 29.94 2.99 2.58
C ALA A 137 29.40 4.33 3.10
N PRO A 138 29.16 5.31 2.20
CA PRO A 138 28.61 6.59 2.62
C PRO A 138 27.29 6.38 3.37
N GLU A 139 27.02 7.20 4.38
CA GLU A 139 25.81 7.10 5.21
C GLU A 139 24.50 7.17 4.41
N THR A 140 24.56 7.69 3.18
CA THR A 140 23.45 7.80 2.25
C THR A 140 23.66 6.85 1.07
N TYR A 141 22.96 5.71 1.09
CA TYR A 141 22.83 4.88 -0.09
C TYR A 141 21.85 5.52 -1.05
N PHE A 142 22.27 5.72 -2.30
CA PHE A 142 21.42 6.11 -3.40
C PHE A 142 21.41 4.99 -4.44
N PRO A 143 20.23 4.47 -4.87
CA PRO A 143 20.15 3.38 -5.83
C PRO A 143 20.82 3.74 -7.16
N SER A 144 21.59 2.80 -7.71
CA SER A 144 22.21 2.93 -9.02
C SER A 144 21.17 2.98 -10.14
N ILE A 145 21.56 3.50 -11.32
CA ILE A 145 20.65 3.55 -12.48
C ILE A 145 20.18 2.15 -12.92
N PHE A 146 21.01 1.13 -12.70
CA PHE A 146 20.66 -0.26 -12.98
C PHE A 146 19.55 -0.79 -12.03
N GLU A 147 19.60 -0.43 -10.75
CA GLU A 147 18.58 -0.81 -9.76
C GLU A 147 17.25 -0.12 -10.06
N TRP A 148 17.28 1.14 -10.46
CA TRP A 148 16.11 1.84 -10.98
C TRP A 148 15.57 1.16 -12.24
N GLY A 149 16.44 0.78 -13.18
CA GLY A 149 16.06 0.08 -14.41
C GLY A 149 15.39 -1.26 -14.13
N VAL A 150 15.92 -2.06 -13.22
CA VAL A 150 15.32 -3.34 -12.79
C VAL A 150 13.95 -3.11 -12.13
N SER A 151 13.83 -2.13 -11.24
CA SER A 151 12.58 -1.83 -10.55
C SER A 151 11.47 -1.37 -11.51
N ILE A 152 11.80 -0.46 -12.43
CA ILE A 152 10.87 0.01 -13.47
C ILE A 152 10.53 -1.13 -14.42
N GLY A 153 11.50 -1.96 -14.80
CA GLY A 153 11.31 -3.12 -15.67
C GLY A 153 10.34 -4.14 -15.05
N LEU A 154 10.45 -4.43 -13.77
CA LEU A 154 9.53 -5.33 -13.06
C LEU A 154 8.10 -4.76 -12.99
N ILE A 155 7.96 -3.46 -12.76
CA ILE A 155 6.64 -2.79 -12.78
C ILE A 155 6.04 -2.88 -14.18
N ALA A 156 6.81 -2.54 -15.22
CA ALA A 156 6.37 -2.61 -16.60
C ALA A 156 5.98 -4.04 -17.01
N ALA A 157 6.77 -5.04 -16.62
CA ALA A 157 6.47 -6.46 -16.85
C ALA A 157 5.17 -6.87 -16.16
N SER A 158 4.92 -6.43 -14.93
CA SER A 158 3.68 -6.72 -14.19
C SER A 158 2.45 -6.13 -14.89
N VAL A 159 2.55 -4.88 -15.36
CA VAL A 159 1.48 -4.22 -16.14
C VAL A 159 1.24 -4.94 -17.48
N PHE A 160 2.32 -5.32 -18.15
CA PHE A 160 2.23 -6.07 -19.42
C PHE A 160 1.55 -7.43 -19.22
N LEU A 161 1.98 -8.20 -18.21
CA LEU A 161 1.39 -9.51 -17.90
C LEU A 161 -0.08 -9.39 -17.51
N PHE A 162 -0.43 -8.36 -16.73
CA PHE A 162 -1.84 -8.08 -16.42
C PHE A 162 -2.64 -7.76 -17.69
N GLY A 163 -2.12 -6.91 -18.57
CA GLY A 163 -2.77 -6.57 -19.83
C GLY A 163 -2.91 -7.77 -20.76
N LEU A 164 -1.90 -8.65 -20.80
CA LEU A 164 -1.95 -9.90 -21.54
C LEU A 164 -3.01 -10.84 -20.97
N GLY A 165 -3.04 -11.01 -19.63
CA GLY A 165 -4.03 -11.81 -18.93
C GLY A 165 -5.47 -11.31 -19.18
N ALA A 166 -5.69 -9.98 -19.16
CA ALA A 166 -6.98 -9.38 -19.42
C ALA A 166 -7.47 -9.58 -20.88
N ARG A 167 -6.55 -9.81 -21.83
CA ARG A 167 -6.87 -10.13 -23.22
C ARG A 167 -7.13 -11.62 -23.43
N LEU A 168 -6.39 -12.47 -22.74
CA LEU A 168 -6.49 -13.94 -22.89
C LEU A 168 -7.70 -14.50 -22.11
N PHE A 169 -8.03 -13.89 -20.98
CA PHE A 169 -9.17 -14.30 -20.16
C PHE A 169 -10.27 -13.23 -20.21
N PRO A 170 -11.56 -13.60 -20.26
CA PRO A 170 -12.68 -12.66 -20.26
C PRO A 170 -12.89 -12.06 -18.86
N LEU A 171 -11.87 -11.31 -18.37
CA LEU A 171 -11.88 -10.73 -17.03
C LEU A 171 -12.74 -9.45 -16.94
N LEU A 172 -13.00 -8.82 -18.10
CA LEU A 172 -13.80 -7.61 -18.17
C LEU A 172 -15.21 -7.95 -18.67
N PRO A 173 -16.30 -7.49 -18.02
CA PRO A 173 -17.65 -7.64 -18.54
C PRO A 173 -17.71 -6.98 -19.93
N ARG A 174 -18.12 -7.71 -20.94
CA ARG A 174 -18.41 -7.14 -22.26
C ARG A 174 -19.53 -6.10 -22.09
N GLU A 175 -19.25 -4.84 -22.38
CA GLU A 175 -20.29 -3.82 -22.53
C GLU A 175 -21.20 -4.26 -23.67
N GLY A 176 -22.35 -4.82 -23.37
CA GLY A 176 -23.32 -5.26 -24.38
C GLY A 176 -24.21 -6.44 -24.01
N ALA A 177 -23.89 -7.20 -22.97
CA ALA A 177 -24.68 -8.40 -22.60
C ALA A 177 -25.83 -8.10 -21.61
N GLY A 178 -26.51 -6.95 -21.73
CA GLY A 178 -27.55 -6.56 -20.79
C GLY A 178 -28.62 -5.61 -21.38
N ARG A 179 -28.83 -5.68 -22.69
CA ARG A 179 -29.98 -5.03 -23.32
C ARG A 179 -30.74 -6.05 -24.14
N ASP A 180 -31.32 -7.02 -23.48
CA ASP A 180 -32.50 -7.66 -24.04
C ASP A 180 -33.70 -6.75 -23.68
N PRO A 181 -34.40 -6.18 -24.66
CA PRO A 181 -35.65 -5.48 -24.39
C PRO A 181 -36.65 -6.53 -23.94
N VAL A 182 -37.07 -6.45 -22.68
CA VAL A 182 -38.22 -7.20 -22.21
C VAL A 182 -39.45 -6.67 -22.98
N THR A 183 -39.86 -7.44 -23.98
CA THR A 183 -41.16 -7.31 -24.63
C THR A 183 -42.25 -7.76 -23.66
#